data_3aba6d327d7e021ab2bf62ad5369321a
#
_entry.id   3aba6d327d7e021ab2bf62ad5369321a
#
_cell.length_a   1.000
_cell.length_b   1.000
_cell.length_c   1.000
_cell.angle_alpha   90.00
_cell.angle_beta   90.00
_cell.angle_gamma   90.00
#
_symmetry.space_group_name_H-M   'P 1'
#
loop_
_entity.id
_entity.type
_entity.pdbx_description
1 polymer ?
#
loop_
_entity_poly.entity_id
_entity_poly.type
_entity_poly.pdbx_seq_one_letter_code
_entity_poly.pdbx_strand_id
1 'polypeptide(L)'
;MTPEAASIKAEALCNLAPVIPVLVLDDVATARPLAEALVAGGLPVLEVTLRTPVALDVISEMAKVEGGVVGAGTLLTPQDVKNAVDAGATF
;
A
#
# COMPACT_ATOMS: atom_id res chain seq x y z
N MET A 1 11.02 12.80 -7.76
CA MET A 1 11.81 12.22 -6.66
C MET A 1 13.11 11.65 -7.21
N THR A 2 14.23 11.95 -6.59
CA THR A 2 15.52 11.38 -6.98
C THR A 2 15.68 9.94 -6.46
N PRO A 3 16.57 9.12 -7.04
CA PRO A 3 16.84 7.79 -6.50
C PRO A 3 17.30 7.82 -5.04
N GLU A 4 18.07 8.82 -4.64
CA GLU A 4 18.52 8.98 -3.27
C GLU A 4 17.36 9.28 -2.32
N ALA A 5 16.49 10.20 -2.70
CA ALA A 5 15.30 10.53 -1.92
C ALA A 5 14.35 9.32 -1.80
N ALA A 6 14.20 8.54 -2.87
CA ALA A 6 13.40 7.32 -2.87
C ALA A 6 13.98 6.27 -1.91
N SER A 7 15.31 6.13 -1.90
CA SER A 7 16.00 5.21 -1.00
C SER A 7 15.83 5.59 0.47
N ILE A 8 15.97 6.86 0.79
CA ILE A 8 15.75 7.38 2.16
C ILE A 8 14.32 7.14 2.61
N LYS A 9 13.35 7.38 1.73
CA LYS A 9 11.94 7.12 2.01
C LYS A 9 11.68 5.64 2.26
N ALA A 10 12.25 4.76 1.42
CA ALA A 10 12.09 3.32 1.57
C ALA A 10 12.67 2.82 2.91
N GLU A 11 13.85 3.31 3.30
CA GLU A 11 14.45 2.98 4.58
C GLU A 11 13.56 3.43 5.75
N ALA A 12 13.01 4.64 5.67
CA ALA A 12 12.10 5.15 6.69
C ALA A 12 10.85 4.28 6.82
N LEU A 13 10.28 3.81 5.71
CA LEU A 13 9.15 2.88 5.72
C LEU A 13 9.51 1.56 6.40
N CYS A 14 10.69 1.01 6.13
CA CYS A 14 11.16 -0.24 6.74
C CYS A 14 11.38 -0.11 8.25
N ASN A 15 11.60 1.10 8.76
CA ASN A 15 11.77 1.35 10.18
C ASN A 15 10.46 1.55 10.94
N LEU A 16 9.32 1.65 10.25
CA LEU A 16 8.01 1.85 10.89
C LEU A 16 7.45 0.57 11.52
N ALA A 17 7.86 -0.58 11.02
CA ALA A 17 7.34 -1.85 11.50
C ALA A 17 8.33 -2.99 11.19
N PRO A 18 8.32 -4.08 11.97
CA PRO A 18 9.20 -5.23 11.71
C PRO A 18 8.83 -6.03 10.46
N VAL A 19 7.59 -5.90 10.00
CA VAL A 19 7.07 -6.62 8.84
C VAL A 19 6.24 -5.67 7.99
N ILE A 20 6.39 -5.77 6.68
CA ILE A 20 5.54 -5.10 5.71
C ILE A 20 4.73 -6.20 5.02
N PRO A 21 3.44 -6.34 5.35
CA PRO A 21 2.62 -7.36 4.69
C PRO A 21 2.39 -7.04 3.23
N VAL A 22 2.48 -8.06 2.40
CA VAL A 22 2.14 -8.01 0.98
C VAL A 22 0.76 -8.62 0.82
N LEU A 23 -0.21 -7.81 0.42
CA LEU A 23 -1.62 -8.15 0.48
C LEU A 23 -2.20 -8.42 -0.90
N VAL A 24 -2.96 -9.50 -1.00
CA VAL A 24 -3.74 -9.85 -2.19
C VAL A 24 -5.19 -9.99 -1.74
N LEU A 25 -6.06 -9.05 -2.13
CA LEU A 25 -7.46 -9.04 -1.74
C LEU A 25 -8.37 -9.17 -2.96
N ASP A 26 -9.34 -10.06 -2.86
CA ASP A 26 -10.35 -10.29 -3.90
C ASP A 26 -11.66 -9.52 -3.64
N ASP A 27 -11.83 -8.99 -2.43
CA ASP A 27 -13.06 -8.33 -2.01
C ASP A 27 -12.74 -6.98 -1.37
N VAL A 28 -13.22 -5.90 -2.00
CA VAL A 28 -13.03 -4.53 -1.54
C VAL A 28 -13.59 -4.31 -0.13
N ALA A 29 -14.67 -5.02 0.21
CA ALA A 29 -15.31 -4.88 1.53
C ALA A 29 -14.37 -5.28 2.69
N THR A 30 -13.35 -6.09 2.44
CA THR A 30 -12.39 -6.51 3.45
C THR A 30 -11.23 -5.51 3.63
N ALA A 31 -11.09 -4.54 2.73
CA ALA A 31 -9.91 -3.67 2.69
C ALA A 31 -9.77 -2.82 3.96
N ARG A 32 -10.79 -2.04 4.31
CA ARG A 32 -10.73 -1.18 5.51
C ARG A 32 -10.61 -1.96 6.80
N PRO A 33 -11.43 -2.98 7.06
CA PRO A 33 -11.30 -3.76 8.29
C PRO A 33 -9.92 -4.38 8.46
N LEU A 34 -9.33 -4.90 7.38
CA LEU A 34 -7.99 -5.46 7.41
C LEU A 34 -6.94 -4.39 7.71
N ALA A 35 -7.00 -3.25 7.02
CA ALA A 35 -6.05 -2.16 7.24
C ALA A 35 -6.15 -1.63 8.69
N GLU A 36 -7.36 -1.43 9.20
CA GLU A 36 -7.58 -0.99 10.58
C GLU A 36 -6.99 -1.99 11.58
N ALA A 37 -7.19 -3.28 11.37
CA ALA A 37 -6.65 -4.33 12.22
C ALA A 37 -5.12 -4.36 12.19
N LEU A 38 -4.51 -4.25 11.02
CA LEU A 38 -3.06 -4.25 10.86
C LEU A 38 -2.43 -3.03 11.51
N VAL A 39 -2.98 -1.85 11.29
CA VAL A 39 -2.51 -0.60 11.91
C VAL A 39 -2.62 -0.70 13.44
N ALA A 40 -3.76 -1.14 13.96
CA ALA A 40 -3.96 -1.32 15.40
C ALA A 40 -3.01 -2.34 16.00
N GLY A 41 -2.63 -3.36 15.23
CA GLY A 41 -1.68 -4.40 15.64
C GLY A 41 -0.21 -4.01 15.50
N GLY A 42 0.11 -2.80 15.04
CA GLY A 42 1.48 -2.32 14.92
C GLY A 42 2.13 -2.53 13.56
N LEU A 43 1.36 -2.85 12.51
CA LEU A 43 1.85 -3.02 11.14
C LEU A 43 1.21 -1.98 10.21
N PRO A 44 1.66 -0.71 10.26
CA PRO A 44 1.02 0.37 9.51
C PRO A 44 1.40 0.43 8.03
N VAL A 45 2.45 -0.23 7.61
CA VAL A 45 2.92 -0.19 6.22
C VAL A 45 2.32 -1.36 5.45
N LEU A 46 1.50 -1.05 4.43
CA LEU A 46 0.67 -2.03 3.74
C LEU A 46 0.96 -2.01 2.24
N GLU A 47 1.46 -3.11 1.69
CA GLU A 47 1.69 -3.22 0.25
C GLU A 47 0.57 -4.03 -0.39
N VAL A 48 -0.18 -3.42 -1.31
CA VAL A 48 -1.24 -4.09 -2.07
C VAL A 48 -0.69 -4.44 -3.45
N THR A 49 -0.76 -5.71 -3.81
CA THR A 49 -0.32 -6.14 -5.15
C THR A 49 -1.43 -5.99 -6.18
N LEU A 50 -1.09 -5.54 -7.39
CA LEU A 50 -2.03 -5.42 -8.50
C LEU A 50 -2.29 -6.77 -9.17
N ARG A 51 -2.68 -7.76 -8.38
CA ARG A 51 -2.93 -9.14 -8.84
C ARG A 51 -4.40 -9.48 -8.97
N THR A 52 -5.30 -8.59 -8.54
CA THR A 52 -6.74 -8.80 -8.65
C THR A 52 -7.40 -7.63 -9.38
N PRO A 53 -8.58 -7.83 -9.97
CA PRO A 53 -9.30 -6.74 -10.63
C PRO A 53 -9.71 -5.60 -9.70
N VAL A 54 -9.77 -5.86 -8.38
CA VAL A 54 -10.19 -4.87 -7.38
C VAL A 54 -9.03 -4.20 -6.66
N ALA A 55 -7.79 -4.49 -7.03
CA ALA A 55 -6.61 -4.01 -6.29
C ALA A 55 -6.55 -2.49 -6.16
N LEU A 56 -6.87 -1.73 -7.21
CA LEU A 56 -6.88 -0.27 -7.15
C LEU A 56 -7.95 0.26 -6.19
N ASP A 57 -9.12 -0.35 -6.17
CA ASP A 57 -10.18 0.01 -5.22
C ASP A 57 -9.77 -0.33 -3.79
N VAL A 58 -9.08 -1.45 -3.60
CA VAL A 58 -8.51 -1.83 -2.30
C VAL A 58 -7.51 -0.78 -1.81
N ILE A 59 -6.61 -0.32 -2.68
CA ILE A 59 -5.66 0.76 -2.35
C ILE A 59 -6.42 2.01 -1.93
N SER A 60 -7.44 2.42 -2.68
CA SER A 60 -8.24 3.60 -2.38
C SER A 60 -8.91 3.50 -1.01
N GLU A 61 -9.46 2.34 -0.66
CA GLU A 61 -10.10 2.14 0.63
C GLU A 61 -9.10 2.11 1.78
N MET A 62 -7.97 1.43 1.60
CA MET A 62 -6.92 1.38 2.62
C MET A 62 -6.26 2.74 2.85
N ALA A 63 -6.12 3.55 1.79
CA ALA A 63 -5.55 4.90 1.90
C ALA A 63 -6.37 5.84 2.79
N LYS A 64 -7.63 5.51 3.05
CA LYS A 64 -8.51 6.29 3.94
C LYS A 64 -8.33 5.93 5.42
N VAL A 65 -7.60 4.88 5.73
CA VAL A 65 -7.40 4.44 7.11
C VAL A 65 -6.31 5.29 7.77
N GLU A 66 -6.66 5.96 8.86
CA GLU A 66 -5.72 6.79 9.60
C GLU A 66 -4.60 5.95 10.21
N GLY A 67 -3.37 6.43 10.08
CA GLY A 67 -2.19 5.76 10.59
C GLY A 67 -1.59 4.73 9.64
N GLY A 68 -2.26 4.41 8.54
CA GLY A 68 -1.75 3.51 7.51
C GLY A 68 -0.92 4.21 6.45
N VAL A 69 0.08 3.51 5.93
CA VAL A 69 0.88 3.94 4.78
C VAL A 69 0.71 2.86 3.72
N VAL A 70 0.03 3.19 2.64
CA VAL A 70 -0.33 2.22 1.60
C VAL A 70 0.57 2.37 0.37
N GLY A 71 1.10 1.26 -0.08
CA GLY A 71 1.87 1.17 -1.30
C GLY A 71 1.33 0.11 -2.24
N ALA A 72 1.93 0.04 -3.42
CA ALA A 72 1.53 -0.90 -4.47
C ALA A 72 2.71 -1.74 -4.93
N GLY A 73 2.44 -3.01 -5.19
CA GLY A 73 3.39 -3.94 -5.77
C GLY A 73 2.86 -4.57 -7.05
N THR A 74 3.74 -5.26 -7.75
CA THR A 74 3.39 -5.90 -9.03
C THR A 74 2.93 -4.87 -10.07
N LEU A 75 3.68 -3.79 -10.19
CA LEU A 75 3.46 -2.76 -11.21
C LEU A 75 4.27 -3.13 -12.44
N LEU A 76 3.60 -3.44 -13.54
CA LEU A 76 4.25 -4.00 -14.74
C LEU A 76 4.43 -2.97 -15.85
N THR A 77 3.75 -1.82 -15.76
CA THR A 77 3.78 -0.78 -16.78
C THR A 77 3.82 0.61 -16.15
N PRO A 78 4.25 1.66 -16.89
CA PRO A 78 4.13 3.03 -16.40
C PRO A 78 2.69 3.43 -16.07
N GLN A 79 1.71 2.89 -16.80
CA GLN A 79 0.30 3.16 -16.53
C GLN A 79 -0.13 2.56 -15.18
N ASP A 80 0.38 1.38 -14.82
CA ASP A 80 0.12 0.79 -13.51
C ASP A 80 0.62 1.70 -12.39
N VAL A 81 1.79 2.29 -12.54
CA VAL A 81 2.35 3.24 -11.56
C VAL A 81 1.42 4.44 -11.40
N LYS A 82 0.99 5.04 -12.51
CA LYS A 82 0.08 6.18 -12.49
C LYS A 82 -1.25 5.82 -11.81
N ASN A 83 -1.82 4.69 -12.17
CA ASN A 83 -3.08 4.23 -11.60
C ASN A 83 -2.97 4.00 -10.09
N ALA A 84 -1.88 3.42 -9.64
CA ALA A 84 -1.63 3.18 -8.22
C ALA A 84 -1.48 4.50 -7.44
N VAL A 85 -0.74 5.46 -7.97
CA VAL A 85 -0.59 6.79 -7.36
C VAL A 85 -1.95 7.50 -7.30
N ASP A 86 -2.72 7.48 -8.38
CA ASP A 86 -4.05 8.09 -8.43
C ASP A 86 -5.01 7.44 -7.42
N ALA A 87 -4.86 6.15 -7.16
CA ALA A 87 -5.65 5.43 -6.17
C ALA A 87 -5.27 5.75 -4.72
N GLY A 88 -4.08 6.30 -4.49
CA GLY A 88 -3.62 6.70 -3.16
C GLY A 88 -2.35 6.03 -2.67
N ALA A 89 -1.69 5.22 -3.49
CA ALA A 89 -0.41 4.61 -3.12
C ALA A 89 0.68 5.67 -2.98
N THR A 90 1.50 5.54 -1.94
CA THR A 90 2.59 6.48 -1.66
C THR A 90 3.98 5.85 -1.77
N PHE A 91 4.01 4.54 -1.99
CA PHE A 91 5.25 3.82 -2.27
C PHE A 91 4.99 2.62 -3.15
#